data_7004342dbc93e5e6a48d4e98816ac76d
#
_entry.id   7004342dbc93e5e6a48d4e98816ac76d
#
_cell.length_a   1.000
_cell.length_b   1.000
_cell.length_c   1.000
_cell.angle_alpha   90.00
_cell.angle_beta   90.00
_cell.angle_gamma   90.00
#
_symmetry.space_group_name_H-M   'P 1'
#
loop_
_entity.id
_entity.type
_entity.pdbx_description
1 polymer ?
#
loop_
_entity_poly.entity_id
_entity_poly.type
_entity_poly.pdbx_seq_one_letter_code
_entity_poly.pdbx_strand_id
1 'polypeptide(L)'
;MSPPSAVEVIAGLPVPLVDGSDPAAGYLATLGGLEPEHQAAVLLSAVAGDGSVPPAVAASPETRLALARALIMSGDTDATAGHLAELAAADPADWRVAWYNGLRELAASRPEQAKAAFGAVYDELPGELAPKLALGFAAEAAGDGAAARRYYQRVWTIDRSYISAAFGTARACLAVGDRPAAIAAVAAVPETSSHHAAAQIAAVRLLVAAGERASGGDVQQADARLGRLSLDDLRRQQLTVEILQAALEWVSGSPQPGATANGGRILGCEPNERALRSGLERGYRALASLTPDPARRVELVDMANRIRPRTWT
;
A
#
# COMPACT_ATOMS: atom_id res chain seq x y z
N MET A 1 -6.21 -3.69 -6.67
CA MET A 1 -5.37 -2.98 -5.65
C MET A 1 -5.85 -1.55 -5.57
N SER A 2 -6.33 -1.13 -4.39
CA SER A 2 -6.74 0.25 -4.17
C SER A 2 -5.50 1.15 -3.93
N PRO A 3 -5.52 2.42 -4.36
CA PRO A 3 -4.50 3.38 -3.97
C PRO A 3 -4.55 3.59 -2.44
N PRO A 4 -3.39 3.89 -1.80
CA PRO A 4 -3.37 4.24 -0.39
C PRO A 4 -4.05 5.59 -0.17
N SER A 5 -4.62 5.78 1.01
CA SER A 5 -5.12 7.08 1.44
C SER A 5 -3.97 8.09 1.62
N ALA A 6 -4.27 9.38 1.59
CA ALA A 6 -3.26 10.42 1.80
C ALA A 6 -2.53 10.23 3.15
N VAL A 7 -3.25 9.86 4.20
CA VAL A 7 -2.67 9.60 5.53
C VAL A 7 -1.68 8.44 5.50
N GLU A 8 -2.03 7.32 4.83
CA GLU A 8 -1.13 6.17 4.68
C GLU A 8 0.12 6.53 3.87
N VAL A 9 -0.03 7.36 2.82
CA VAL A 9 1.11 7.87 2.04
C VAL A 9 2.03 8.70 2.92
N ILE A 10 1.48 9.68 3.65
CA ILE A 10 2.25 10.60 4.50
C ILE A 10 2.96 9.83 5.62
N ALA A 11 2.28 8.86 6.23
CA ALA A 11 2.88 8.00 7.26
C ALA A 11 4.02 7.12 6.71
N GLY A 12 3.94 6.71 5.45
CA GLY A 12 4.93 5.86 4.77
C GLY A 12 6.09 6.62 4.11
N LEU A 13 6.01 7.95 3.99
CA LEU A 13 7.08 8.76 3.44
C LEU A 13 8.17 9.04 4.50
N PRO A 14 9.45 9.11 4.11
CA PRO A 14 10.52 9.44 5.03
C PRO A 14 10.31 10.79 5.71
N VAL A 15 10.72 10.86 6.97
CA VAL A 15 10.69 12.10 7.77
C VAL A 15 12.06 12.72 7.72
N PRO A 16 12.18 14.03 7.41
CA PRO A 16 13.44 14.74 7.58
C PRO A 16 13.99 14.54 8.99
N LEU A 17 15.29 14.28 9.09
CA LEU A 17 15.96 14.10 10.37
C LEU A 17 16.01 15.44 11.09
N VAL A 18 15.75 15.40 12.41
CA VAL A 18 15.95 16.55 13.30
C VAL A 18 17.45 16.82 13.41
N ASP A 19 17.86 18.06 13.32
CA ASP A 19 19.25 18.43 13.57
C ASP A 19 19.59 18.12 15.03
N GLY A 20 20.53 17.21 15.25
CA GLY A 20 20.95 16.80 16.59
C GLY A 20 21.59 17.92 17.44
N SER A 21 22.01 19.01 16.81
CA SER A 21 22.54 20.21 17.49
C SER A 21 21.45 21.24 17.85
N ASP A 22 20.23 21.06 17.34
CA ASP A 22 19.11 21.95 17.64
C ASP A 22 18.66 21.80 19.11
N PRO A 23 18.37 22.93 19.80
CA PRO A 23 17.94 22.89 21.20
C PRO A 23 16.68 22.08 21.45
N ALA A 24 15.85 21.85 20.42
CA ALA A 24 14.63 21.07 20.52
C ALA A 24 14.86 19.55 20.33
N ALA A 25 16.03 19.09 19.86
CA ALA A 25 16.25 17.70 19.49
C ALA A 25 15.87 16.70 20.63
N GLY A 26 16.34 16.97 21.85
CA GLY A 26 16.05 16.14 23.02
C GLY A 26 14.57 16.15 23.40
N TYR A 27 13.92 17.30 23.33
CA TYR A 27 12.49 17.44 23.60
C TYR A 27 11.65 16.68 22.56
N LEU A 28 11.92 16.87 21.28
CA LEU A 28 11.18 16.21 20.19
C LEU A 28 11.31 14.68 20.25
N ALA A 29 12.45 14.16 20.68
CA ALA A 29 12.65 12.74 20.88
C ALA A 29 11.68 12.15 21.92
N THR A 30 11.27 12.92 22.94
CA THR A 30 10.30 12.47 23.95
C THR A 30 8.86 12.38 23.43
N LEU A 31 8.56 13.07 22.33
CA LEU A 31 7.21 13.15 21.76
C LEU A 31 6.94 12.03 20.72
N GLY A 32 7.95 11.31 20.28
CA GLY A 32 7.85 10.34 19.19
C GLY A 32 6.88 9.17 19.40
N GLY A 33 6.43 8.93 20.65
CA GLY A 33 5.46 7.90 20.99
C GLY A 33 4.01 8.40 21.16
N LEU A 34 3.78 9.69 20.96
CA LEU A 34 2.44 10.27 21.10
C LEU A 34 1.63 10.13 19.80
N GLU A 35 0.31 9.99 19.95
CA GLU A 35 -0.61 10.10 18.82
C GLU A 35 -0.54 11.51 18.20
N PRO A 36 -0.75 11.66 16.87
CA PRO A 36 -0.59 12.93 16.17
C PRO A 36 -1.35 14.11 16.78
N GLU A 37 -2.59 13.89 17.22
CA GLU A 37 -3.42 14.92 17.85
C GLU A 37 -2.83 15.42 19.18
N HIS A 38 -2.34 14.50 20.01
CA HIS A 38 -1.67 14.85 21.26
C HIS A 38 -0.33 15.55 21.02
N GLN A 39 0.43 15.08 20.03
CA GLN A 39 1.69 15.70 19.63
C GLN A 39 1.46 17.13 19.13
N ALA A 40 0.42 17.36 18.30
CA ALA A 40 0.05 18.69 17.83
C ALA A 40 -0.33 19.61 18.99
N ALA A 41 -1.16 19.16 19.93
CA ALA A 41 -1.57 19.96 21.09
C ALA A 41 -0.39 20.38 21.96
N VAL A 42 0.53 19.46 22.27
CA VAL A 42 1.73 19.73 23.07
C VAL A 42 2.66 20.72 22.35
N LEU A 43 2.86 20.55 21.04
CA LEU A 43 3.72 21.42 20.23
C LEU A 43 3.11 22.80 20.02
N LEU A 44 1.79 22.92 19.87
CA LEU A 44 1.08 24.21 19.82
C LEU A 44 1.29 25.00 21.11
N SER A 45 1.13 24.34 22.25
CA SER A 45 1.36 24.93 23.58
C SER A 45 2.80 25.43 23.72
N ALA A 46 3.77 24.61 23.31
CA ALA A 46 5.18 24.96 23.32
C ALA A 46 5.49 26.20 22.44
N VAL A 47 4.99 26.22 21.20
CA VAL A 47 5.19 27.35 20.26
C VAL A 47 4.47 28.62 20.74
N ALA A 48 3.33 28.51 21.42
CA ALA A 48 2.62 29.64 22.01
C ALA A 48 3.35 30.27 23.20
N GLY A 49 4.42 29.64 23.71
CA GLY A 49 5.23 30.17 24.78
C GLY A 49 4.55 30.10 26.15
N ASP A 50 3.82 29.03 26.43
CA ASP A 50 3.12 28.82 27.72
C ASP A 50 4.07 28.50 28.90
N GLY A 51 5.37 28.46 28.65
CA GLY A 51 6.41 28.17 29.66
C GLY A 51 6.63 26.66 29.88
N SER A 52 5.97 25.77 29.11
CA SER A 52 6.16 24.33 29.23
C SER A 52 7.55 23.87 28.76
N VAL A 53 8.20 24.67 27.90
CA VAL A 53 9.55 24.43 27.38
C VAL A 53 10.41 25.69 27.43
N PRO A 54 11.75 25.57 27.39
CA PRO A 54 12.63 26.73 27.29
C PRO A 54 12.36 27.55 26.00
N PRO A 55 12.51 28.90 26.06
CA PRO A 55 12.28 29.77 24.90
C PRO A 55 13.05 29.37 23.64
N ALA A 56 14.26 28.84 23.77
CA ALA A 56 15.07 28.37 22.66
C ALA A 56 14.44 27.16 21.98
N VAL A 57 13.78 26.27 22.72
CA VAL A 57 13.03 25.11 22.18
C VAL A 57 11.74 25.58 21.50
N ALA A 58 11.01 26.48 22.11
CA ALA A 58 9.76 27.05 21.58
C ALA A 58 10.00 27.77 20.22
N ALA A 59 11.11 28.50 20.10
CA ALA A 59 11.48 29.26 18.90
C ALA A 59 12.18 28.43 17.82
N SER A 60 12.54 27.17 18.11
CA SER A 60 13.29 26.33 17.20
C SER A 60 12.52 26.03 15.89
N PRO A 61 13.18 26.09 14.71
CA PRO A 61 12.62 25.61 13.46
C PRO A 61 12.18 24.13 13.52
N GLU A 62 12.96 23.27 14.22
CA GLU A 62 12.63 21.85 14.38
C GLU A 62 11.30 21.64 15.14
N THR A 63 11.04 22.44 16.16
CA THR A 63 9.74 22.42 16.88
C THR A 63 8.58 22.76 15.94
N ARG A 64 8.75 23.77 15.08
CA ARG A 64 7.71 24.19 14.12
C ARG A 64 7.52 23.18 12.99
N LEU A 65 8.60 22.56 12.49
CA LEU A 65 8.52 21.49 11.49
C LEU A 65 7.82 20.24 12.07
N ALA A 66 8.14 19.87 13.31
CA ALA A 66 7.46 18.79 14.02
C ALA A 66 5.96 19.10 14.23
N LEU A 67 5.62 20.34 14.59
CA LEU A 67 4.24 20.81 14.70
C LEU A 67 3.51 20.70 13.35
N ALA A 68 4.12 21.19 12.27
CA ALA A 68 3.55 21.11 10.94
C ALA A 68 3.22 19.66 10.58
N ARG A 69 4.14 18.71 10.85
CA ARG A 69 3.91 17.29 10.64
C ARG A 69 2.73 16.76 11.45
N ALA A 70 2.69 17.06 12.75
CA ALA A 70 1.64 16.57 13.64
C ALA A 70 0.26 17.10 13.21
N LEU A 71 0.16 18.37 12.81
CA LEU A 71 -1.07 18.97 12.28
C LEU A 71 -1.50 18.31 10.96
N ILE A 72 -0.57 18.03 10.05
CA ILE A 72 -0.89 17.31 8.79
C ILE A 72 -1.45 15.92 9.11
N MET A 73 -0.81 15.19 10.02
CA MET A 73 -1.23 13.83 10.39
C MET A 73 -2.57 13.80 11.13
N SER A 74 -2.92 14.85 11.86
CA SER A 74 -4.23 15.02 12.53
C SER A 74 -5.31 15.59 11.57
N GLY A 75 -4.94 15.95 10.33
CA GLY A 75 -5.87 16.47 9.32
C GLY A 75 -6.08 17.99 9.35
N ASP A 76 -5.39 18.74 10.20
CA ASP A 76 -5.47 20.20 10.25
C ASP A 76 -4.52 20.86 9.24
N THR A 77 -4.87 20.77 7.98
CA THR A 77 -4.08 21.30 6.86
C THR A 77 -4.08 22.84 6.82
N ASP A 78 -5.10 23.50 7.37
CA ASP A 78 -5.23 24.95 7.32
C ASP A 78 -4.34 25.61 8.38
N ALA A 79 -4.33 25.14 9.63
CA ALA A 79 -3.41 25.61 10.66
C ALA A 79 -1.94 25.43 10.24
N THR A 80 -1.62 24.33 9.57
CA THR A 80 -0.27 24.04 9.05
C THR A 80 0.24 25.14 8.13
N ALA A 81 -0.62 25.74 7.28
CA ALA A 81 -0.21 26.73 6.30
C ALA A 81 0.47 27.96 6.92
N GLY A 82 -0.07 28.46 8.04
CA GLY A 82 0.51 29.61 8.75
C GLY A 82 1.91 29.32 9.29
N HIS A 83 2.08 28.18 9.95
CA HIS A 83 3.39 27.77 10.50
C HIS A 83 4.46 27.54 9.41
N LEU A 84 4.08 26.97 8.29
CA LEU A 84 5.01 26.80 7.15
C LEU A 84 5.37 28.13 6.49
N ALA A 85 4.42 29.09 6.41
CA ALA A 85 4.69 30.43 5.88
C ALA A 85 5.67 31.22 6.77
N GLU A 86 5.57 31.09 8.09
CA GLU A 86 6.53 31.70 9.02
C GLU A 86 7.94 31.11 8.88
N LEU A 87 8.05 29.78 8.73
CA LEU A 87 9.33 29.11 8.46
C LEU A 87 9.93 29.55 7.14
N ALA A 88 9.14 29.62 6.06
CA ALA A 88 9.57 30.09 4.74
C ALA A 88 10.06 31.55 4.78
N ALA A 89 9.44 32.40 5.61
CA ALA A 89 9.88 33.79 5.79
C ALA A 89 11.20 33.91 6.57
N ALA A 90 11.43 32.98 7.52
CA ALA A 90 12.66 32.95 8.32
C ALA A 90 13.85 32.38 7.54
N ASP A 91 13.65 31.29 6.79
CA ASP A 91 14.63 30.68 5.91
C ASP A 91 13.98 30.22 4.60
N PRO A 92 14.04 31.03 3.54
CA PRO A 92 13.48 30.66 2.23
C PRO A 92 14.19 29.49 1.54
N ALA A 93 15.39 29.14 1.99
CA ALA A 93 16.19 28.06 1.41
C ALA A 93 15.97 26.71 2.10
N ASP A 94 15.21 26.67 3.20
CA ASP A 94 14.95 25.40 3.89
C ASP A 94 14.01 24.50 3.06
N TRP A 95 14.59 23.54 2.36
CA TRP A 95 13.87 22.57 1.53
C TRP A 95 12.80 21.78 2.31
N ARG A 96 12.91 21.66 3.63
CA ARG A 96 11.96 20.96 4.49
C ARG A 96 10.60 21.64 4.52
N VAL A 97 10.58 22.96 4.35
CA VAL A 97 9.32 23.72 4.22
C VAL A 97 8.57 23.30 2.96
N ALA A 98 9.26 23.16 1.82
CA ALA A 98 8.66 22.65 0.59
C ALA A 98 8.21 21.20 0.75
N TRP A 99 8.97 20.36 1.46
CA TRP A 99 8.60 18.98 1.78
C TRP A 99 7.27 18.91 2.53
N TYR A 100 7.15 19.64 3.66
CA TYR A 100 5.92 19.65 4.46
C TYR A 100 4.75 20.33 3.74
N ASN A 101 4.99 21.33 2.89
CA ASN A 101 3.96 21.85 1.98
C ASN A 101 3.44 20.75 1.03
N GLY A 102 4.31 19.96 0.44
CA GLY A 102 3.92 18.83 -0.39
C GLY A 102 3.03 17.82 0.36
N LEU A 103 3.40 17.46 1.59
CA LEU A 103 2.59 16.59 2.44
C LEU A 103 1.23 17.20 2.76
N ARG A 104 1.19 18.49 3.13
CA ARG A 104 -0.05 19.24 3.39
C ARG A 104 -0.98 19.27 2.17
N GLU A 105 -0.42 19.51 0.98
CA GLU A 105 -1.21 19.54 -0.25
C GLU A 105 -1.76 18.15 -0.62
N LEU A 106 -1.01 17.08 -0.36
CA LEU A 106 -1.54 15.72 -0.50
C LEU A 106 -2.68 15.44 0.48
N ALA A 107 -2.51 15.82 1.75
CA ALA A 107 -3.55 15.67 2.77
C ALA A 107 -4.83 16.44 2.41
N ALA A 108 -4.67 17.62 1.82
CA ALA A 108 -5.76 18.47 1.35
C ALA A 108 -6.34 18.03 -0.02
N SER A 109 -5.93 16.87 -0.55
CA SER A 109 -6.37 16.38 -1.87
C SER A 109 -6.09 17.35 -3.03
N ARG A 110 -4.95 18.04 -2.97
CA ARG A 110 -4.47 18.97 -4.01
C ARG A 110 -3.18 18.44 -4.66
N PRO A 111 -3.24 17.37 -5.45
CA PRO A 111 -2.08 16.65 -5.93
C PRO A 111 -1.17 17.44 -6.87
N GLU A 112 -1.69 18.38 -7.66
CA GLU A 112 -0.87 19.22 -8.54
C GLU A 112 0.00 20.19 -7.74
N GLN A 113 -0.53 20.77 -6.66
CA GLN A 113 0.23 21.61 -5.75
C GLN A 113 1.28 20.77 -4.99
N ALA A 114 0.92 19.56 -4.60
CA ALA A 114 1.87 18.61 -3.99
C ALA A 114 3.02 18.27 -4.95
N LYS A 115 2.75 18.03 -6.25
CA LYS A 115 3.78 17.80 -7.27
C LYS A 115 4.72 18.99 -7.40
N ALA A 116 4.20 20.21 -7.40
CA ALA A 116 5.03 21.41 -7.47
C ALA A 116 5.96 21.54 -6.27
N ALA A 117 5.44 21.33 -5.06
CA ALA A 117 6.21 21.39 -3.82
C ALA A 117 7.29 20.30 -3.74
N PHE A 118 6.94 19.03 -4.02
CA PHE A 118 7.93 17.94 -4.07
C PHE A 118 8.93 18.09 -5.23
N GLY A 119 8.52 18.75 -6.33
CA GLY A 119 9.39 19.09 -7.44
C GLY A 119 10.51 20.03 -6.99
N ALA A 120 10.20 21.08 -6.22
CA ALA A 120 11.20 21.97 -5.63
C ALA A 120 12.18 21.23 -4.72
N VAL A 121 11.68 20.28 -3.90
CA VAL A 121 12.57 19.44 -3.07
C VAL A 121 13.47 18.54 -3.95
N TYR A 122 12.93 18.00 -5.03
CA TYR A 122 13.69 17.15 -5.95
C TYR A 122 14.80 17.94 -6.67
N ASP A 123 14.55 19.20 -7.05
CA ASP A 123 15.53 20.07 -7.69
C ASP A 123 16.68 20.42 -6.73
N GLU A 124 16.39 20.58 -5.44
CA GLU A 124 17.38 20.83 -4.41
C GLU A 124 18.17 19.55 -4.03
N LEU A 125 17.48 18.41 -3.96
CA LEU A 125 18.02 17.13 -3.53
C LEU A 125 17.88 16.04 -4.61
N PRO A 126 18.50 16.20 -5.81
CA PRO A 126 18.27 15.28 -6.94
C PRO A 126 18.82 13.87 -6.70
N GLY A 127 19.73 13.69 -5.73
CA GLY A 127 20.27 12.40 -5.32
C GLY A 127 19.31 11.56 -4.50
N GLU A 128 18.43 12.21 -3.72
CA GLU A 128 17.54 11.54 -2.76
C GLU A 128 16.38 10.79 -3.43
N LEU A 129 16.00 9.66 -2.82
CA LEU A 129 14.88 8.84 -3.31
C LEU A 129 13.52 9.28 -2.74
N ALA A 130 13.51 9.91 -1.57
CA ALA A 130 12.29 10.35 -0.90
C ALA A 130 11.48 11.34 -1.75
N PRO A 131 12.06 12.41 -2.35
CA PRO A 131 11.31 13.31 -3.22
C PRO A 131 10.74 12.61 -4.47
N LYS A 132 11.50 11.67 -5.04
CA LYS A 132 11.04 10.87 -6.19
C LYS A 132 9.84 9.98 -5.82
N LEU A 133 9.88 9.36 -4.65
CA LEU A 133 8.77 8.55 -4.14
C LEU A 133 7.53 9.41 -3.91
N ALA A 134 7.70 10.58 -3.28
CA ALA A 134 6.61 11.53 -3.03
C ALA A 134 5.99 12.05 -4.34
N LEU A 135 6.82 12.37 -5.35
CA LEU A 135 6.38 12.71 -6.71
C LEU A 135 5.60 11.57 -7.36
N GLY A 136 5.99 10.31 -7.11
CA GLY A 136 5.24 9.14 -7.57
C GLY A 136 3.83 9.10 -7.00
N PHE A 137 3.67 9.30 -5.69
CA PHE A 137 2.36 9.34 -5.03
C PHE A 137 1.53 10.55 -5.50
N ALA A 138 2.12 11.73 -5.60
CA ALA A 138 1.42 12.93 -6.05
C ALA A 138 0.95 12.80 -7.52
N ALA A 139 1.78 12.22 -8.40
CA ALA A 139 1.40 11.93 -9.77
C ALA A 139 0.28 10.89 -9.86
N GLU A 140 0.33 9.82 -9.03
CA GLU A 140 -0.75 8.83 -8.94
C GLU A 140 -2.07 9.47 -8.50
N ALA A 141 -2.03 10.31 -7.46
CA ALA A 141 -3.19 11.04 -6.97
C ALA A 141 -3.75 12.05 -7.99
N ALA A 142 -2.89 12.63 -8.83
CA ALA A 142 -3.27 13.50 -9.95
C ALA A 142 -3.83 12.75 -11.17
N GLY A 143 -3.81 11.41 -11.17
CA GLY A 143 -4.21 10.59 -12.31
C GLY A 143 -3.15 10.49 -13.42
N ASP A 144 -1.94 11.04 -13.23
CA ASP A 144 -0.82 10.89 -14.15
C ASP A 144 -0.09 9.56 -13.91
N GLY A 145 -0.72 8.47 -14.33
CA GLY A 145 -0.17 7.11 -14.15
C GLY A 145 1.17 6.91 -14.85
N ALA A 146 1.44 7.63 -15.95
CA ALA A 146 2.71 7.51 -16.67
C ALA A 146 3.87 8.14 -15.87
N ALA A 147 3.66 9.32 -15.30
CA ALA A 147 4.65 9.95 -14.42
C ALA A 147 4.82 9.13 -13.13
N ALA A 148 3.72 8.71 -12.49
CA ALA A 148 3.74 7.87 -11.30
C ALA A 148 4.60 6.60 -11.53
N ARG A 149 4.35 5.88 -12.63
CA ARG A 149 5.13 4.69 -13.02
C ARG A 149 6.63 5.00 -13.14
N ARG A 150 7.00 6.09 -13.83
CA ARG A 150 8.42 6.47 -13.99
C ARG A 150 9.11 6.73 -12.66
N TYR A 151 8.47 7.48 -11.75
CA TYR A 151 9.02 7.77 -10.44
C TYR A 151 9.15 6.52 -9.57
N TYR A 152 8.10 5.71 -9.46
CA TYR A 152 8.13 4.47 -8.69
C TYR A 152 9.18 3.49 -9.23
N GLN A 153 9.25 3.28 -10.55
CA GLN A 153 10.26 2.41 -11.14
C GLN A 153 11.68 2.90 -10.88
N ARG A 154 11.91 4.23 -10.94
CA ARG A 154 13.21 4.80 -10.63
C ARG A 154 13.63 4.52 -9.19
N VAL A 155 12.74 4.75 -8.23
CA VAL A 155 13.00 4.44 -6.81
C VAL A 155 13.26 2.96 -6.64
N TRP A 156 12.39 2.10 -7.16
CA TRP A 156 12.47 0.65 -7.03
C TRP A 156 13.75 0.04 -7.65
N THR A 157 14.23 0.61 -8.73
CA THR A 157 15.46 0.15 -9.39
C THR A 157 16.71 0.46 -8.57
N ILE A 158 16.70 1.59 -7.86
CA ILE A 158 17.86 2.04 -7.08
C ILE A 158 17.88 1.35 -5.71
N ASP A 159 16.73 1.29 -5.03
CA ASP A 159 16.64 0.71 -3.69
C ASP A 159 15.37 -0.15 -3.53
N ARG A 160 15.57 -1.45 -3.38
CA ARG A 160 14.51 -2.45 -3.17
C ARG A 160 13.91 -2.45 -1.76
N SER A 161 14.40 -1.61 -0.85
CA SER A 161 13.79 -1.42 0.47
C SER A 161 12.51 -0.56 0.40
N TYR A 162 12.36 0.27 -0.63
CA TYR A 162 11.16 1.07 -0.88
C TYR A 162 10.01 0.23 -1.43
N ILE A 163 9.44 -0.62 -0.60
CA ILE A 163 8.36 -1.57 -0.99
C ILE A 163 7.13 -0.84 -1.55
N SER A 164 6.83 0.36 -1.04
CA SER A 164 5.77 1.23 -1.55
C SER A 164 5.93 1.55 -3.04
N ALA A 165 7.17 1.65 -3.54
CA ALA A 165 7.45 1.88 -4.95
C ALA A 165 7.11 0.65 -5.82
N ALA A 166 7.31 -0.58 -5.32
CA ALA A 166 6.89 -1.79 -6.02
C ALA A 166 5.37 -1.86 -6.16
N PHE A 167 4.64 -1.60 -5.06
CA PHE A 167 3.17 -1.55 -5.08
C PHE A 167 2.64 -0.39 -5.92
N GLY A 168 3.28 0.79 -5.88
CA GLY A 168 2.93 1.93 -6.72
C GLY A 168 3.14 1.62 -8.21
N THR A 169 4.24 0.97 -8.56
CA THR A 169 4.49 0.48 -9.93
C THR A 169 3.37 -0.47 -10.38
N ALA A 170 2.98 -1.41 -9.52
CA ALA A 170 1.92 -2.36 -9.85
C ALA A 170 0.57 -1.65 -10.09
N ARG A 171 0.18 -0.68 -9.24
CA ARG A 171 -1.05 0.10 -9.44
C ARG A 171 -1.02 0.91 -10.73
N ALA A 172 0.12 1.58 -11.01
CA ALA A 172 0.29 2.35 -12.24
C ALA A 172 0.22 1.47 -13.51
N CYS A 173 0.76 0.24 -13.43
CA CYS A 173 0.63 -0.75 -14.52
C CYS A 173 -0.82 -1.20 -14.71
N LEU A 174 -1.55 -1.49 -13.62
CA LEU A 174 -2.96 -1.87 -13.68
C LEU A 174 -3.85 -0.78 -14.27
N ALA A 175 -3.56 0.49 -13.98
CA ALA A 175 -4.31 1.63 -14.51
C ALA A 175 -4.27 1.71 -16.05
N VAL A 176 -3.23 1.14 -16.67
CA VAL A 176 -3.08 1.08 -18.13
C VAL A 176 -3.32 -0.33 -18.71
N GLY A 177 -3.85 -1.26 -17.91
CA GLY A 177 -4.15 -2.63 -18.32
C GLY A 177 -2.92 -3.56 -18.46
N ASP A 178 -1.74 -3.13 -17.99
CA ASP A 178 -0.51 -3.94 -18.04
C ASP A 178 -0.41 -4.86 -16.81
N ARG A 179 -1.33 -5.85 -16.75
CA ARG A 179 -1.40 -6.83 -15.67
C ARG A 179 -0.12 -7.65 -15.49
N PRO A 180 0.55 -8.12 -16.57
CA PRO A 180 1.80 -8.86 -16.41
C PRO A 180 2.90 -8.04 -15.73
N ALA A 181 3.06 -6.76 -16.09
CA ALA A 181 4.03 -5.88 -15.43
C ALA A 181 3.65 -5.60 -13.96
N ALA A 182 2.36 -5.48 -13.65
CA ALA A 182 1.89 -5.32 -12.28
C ALA A 182 2.24 -6.54 -11.41
N ILE A 183 2.02 -7.75 -11.91
CA ILE A 183 2.39 -9.00 -11.22
C ILE A 183 3.90 -9.06 -11.02
N ALA A 184 4.69 -8.75 -12.07
CA ALA A 184 6.14 -8.75 -11.98
C ALA A 184 6.67 -7.76 -10.93
N ALA A 185 6.06 -6.58 -10.82
CA ALA A 185 6.47 -5.56 -9.85
C ALA A 185 6.34 -6.03 -8.40
N VAL A 186 5.18 -6.57 -8.01
CA VAL A 186 4.97 -7.08 -6.64
C VAL A 186 5.70 -8.39 -6.39
N ALA A 187 5.81 -9.26 -7.40
CA ALA A 187 6.53 -10.52 -7.28
C ALA A 187 8.04 -10.35 -7.04
N ALA A 188 8.60 -9.20 -7.43
CA ALA A 188 10.01 -8.86 -7.26
C ALA A 188 10.38 -8.39 -5.84
N VAL A 189 9.42 -8.30 -4.91
CA VAL A 189 9.69 -7.95 -3.50
C VAL A 189 10.53 -9.06 -2.86
N PRO A 190 11.71 -8.73 -2.27
CA PRO A 190 12.64 -9.71 -1.72
C PRO A 190 12.02 -10.56 -0.61
N GLU A 191 12.44 -11.82 -0.50
CA GLU A 191 12.01 -12.73 0.56
C GLU A 191 12.43 -12.24 1.97
N THR A 192 13.50 -11.47 2.05
CA THR A 192 13.98 -10.86 3.29
C THR A 192 13.11 -9.71 3.78
N SER A 193 12.20 -9.20 2.96
CA SER A 193 11.28 -8.13 3.35
C SER A 193 10.15 -8.65 4.24
N SER A 194 9.81 -7.92 5.31
CA SER A 194 8.61 -8.19 6.12
C SER A 194 7.31 -8.09 5.30
N HIS A 195 7.33 -7.39 4.16
CA HIS A 195 6.21 -7.25 3.24
C HIS A 195 6.17 -8.31 2.14
N HIS A 196 7.13 -9.26 2.12
CA HIS A 196 7.17 -10.30 1.08
C HIS A 196 5.85 -11.09 0.97
N ALA A 197 5.34 -11.57 2.11
CA ALA A 197 4.08 -12.32 2.11
C ALA A 197 2.90 -11.50 1.54
N ALA A 198 2.79 -10.22 1.91
CA ALA A 198 1.76 -9.33 1.39
C ALA A 198 1.90 -9.11 -0.12
N ALA A 199 3.14 -8.95 -0.61
CA ALA A 199 3.42 -8.78 -2.03
C ALA A 199 3.10 -10.05 -2.84
N GLN A 200 3.44 -11.23 -2.33
CA GLN A 200 3.09 -12.50 -2.99
C GLN A 200 1.58 -12.76 -2.97
N ILE A 201 0.87 -12.42 -1.90
CA ILE A 201 -0.60 -12.45 -1.85
C ILE A 201 -1.18 -11.53 -2.93
N ALA A 202 -0.65 -10.31 -3.08
CA ALA A 202 -1.07 -9.40 -4.14
C ALA A 202 -0.81 -10.00 -5.54
N ALA A 203 0.34 -10.63 -5.76
CA ALA A 203 0.65 -11.31 -7.02
C ALA A 203 -0.33 -12.46 -7.32
N VAL A 204 -0.65 -13.29 -6.32
CA VAL A 204 -1.67 -14.37 -6.45
C VAL A 204 -3.02 -13.76 -6.83
N ARG A 205 -3.48 -12.73 -6.13
CA ARG A 205 -4.76 -12.08 -6.42
C ARG A 205 -4.79 -11.43 -7.80
N LEU A 206 -3.68 -10.85 -8.25
CA LEU A 206 -3.57 -10.31 -9.60
C LEU A 206 -3.66 -11.41 -10.66
N LEU A 207 -3.11 -12.60 -10.41
CA LEU A 207 -3.21 -13.74 -11.33
C LEU A 207 -4.64 -14.27 -11.48
N VAL A 208 -5.46 -14.17 -10.43
CA VAL A 208 -6.82 -14.73 -10.40
C VAL A 208 -7.94 -13.69 -10.39
N ALA A 209 -7.61 -12.40 -10.57
CA ALA A 209 -8.59 -11.32 -10.52
C ALA A 209 -9.65 -11.43 -11.63
N ALA A 210 -10.91 -11.22 -11.27
CA ALA A 210 -12.09 -11.42 -12.13
C ALA A 210 -12.23 -10.42 -13.31
N GLY A 211 -11.36 -9.41 -13.44
CA GLY A 211 -11.44 -8.39 -14.50
C GLY A 211 -11.04 -8.90 -15.89
N GLU A 212 -10.01 -9.76 -15.95
CA GLU A 212 -9.62 -10.52 -17.13
C GLU A 212 -9.64 -11.99 -16.75
N ARG A 213 -10.29 -12.81 -17.57
CA ARG A 213 -10.37 -14.25 -17.30
C ARG A 213 -8.96 -14.82 -17.15
N ALA A 214 -8.66 -15.41 -15.98
CA ALA A 214 -7.40 -16.07 -15.72
C ALA A 214 -7.19 -17.20 -16.72
N SER A 215 -5.99 -17.32 -17.26
CA SER A 215 -5.58 -18.47 -18.09
C SER A 215 -5.24 -19.68 -17.20
N GLY A 216 -5.17 -20.86 -17.79
CA GLY A 216 -4.68 -22.04 -17.07
C GLY A 216 -3.27 -21.85 -16.51
N GLY A 217 -2.41 -21.10 -17.22
CA GLY A 217 -1.07 -20.74 -16.75
C GLY A 217 -1.09 -19.80 -15.53
N ASP A 218 -2.01 -18.83 -15.51
CA ASP A 218 -2.17 -17.92 -14.35
C ASP A 218 -2.60 -18.69 -13.10
N VAL A 219 -3.57 -19.60 -13.25
CA VAL A 219 -4.07 -20.44 -12.15
C VAL A 219 -2.97 -21.35 -11.61
N GLN A 220 -2.20 -21.99 -12.49
CA GLN A 220 -1.07 -22.84 -12.07
C GLN A 220 0.02 -22.02 -11.35
N GLN A 221 0.31 -20.82 -11.86
CA GLN A 221 1.28 -19.94 -11.22
C GLN A 221 0.79 -19.46 -9.85
N ALA A 222 -0.51 -19.19 -9.70
CA ALA A 222 -1.13 -18.82 -8.42
C ALA A 222 -1.04 -19.96 -7.40
N ASP A 223 -1.35 -21.20 -7.80
CA ASP A 223 -1.22 -22.40 -6.99
C ASP A 223 0.24 -22.60 -6.52
N ALA A 224 1.20 -22.58 -7.45
CA ALA A 224 2.61 -22.74 -7.13
C ALA A 224 3.14 -21.65 -6.16
N ARG A 225 2.65 -20.39 -6.27
CA ARG A 225 2.99 -19.31 -5.35
C ARG A 225 2.38 -19.55 -3.98
N LEU A 226 1.10 -19.91 -3.89
CA LEU A 226 0.44 -20.20 -2.62
C LEU A 226 1.12 -21.33 -1.86
N GLY A 227 1.60 -22.36 -2.57
CA GLY A 227 2.34 -23.49 -1.99
C GLY A 227 3.64 -23.10 -1.28
N ARG A 228 4.28 -21.99 -1.68
CA ARG A 228 5.54 -21.48 -1.11
C ARG A 228 5.34 -20.51 0.04
N LEU A 229 4.10 -20.01 0.26
CA LEU A 229 3.84 -19.01 1.28
C LEU A 229 3.58 -19.65 2.65
N SER A 230 4.21 -19.09 3.67
CA SER A 230 3.85 -19.36 5.06
C SER A 230 2.76 -18.38 5.49
N LEU A 231 1.53 -18.88 5.59
CA LEU A 231 0.34 -18.10 5.92
C LEU A 231 -0.42 -18.78 7.05
N ASP A 232 -1.17 -17.98 7.83
CA ASP A 232 -2.19 -18.52 8.72
C ASP A 232 -3.29 -19.24 7.93
N ASP A 233 -4.01 -20.14 8.62
CA ASP A 233 -5.02 -20.99 7.98
C ASP A 233 -6.14 -20.20 7.30
N LEU A 234 -6.57 -19.09 7.90
CA LEU A 234 -7.64 -18.26 7.37
C LEU A 234 -7.23 -17.63 6.02
N ARG A 235 -6.06 -16.98 5.97
CA ARG A 235 -5.55 -16.35 4.75
C ARG A 235 -5.26 -17.39 3.67
N ARG A 236 -4.66 -18.51 4.05
CA ARG A 236 -4.42 -19.62 3.11
C ARG A 236 -5.72 -20.11 2.50
N GLN A 237 -6.75 -20.32 3.32
CA GLN A 237 -8.04 -20.81 2.85
C GLN A 237 -8.78 -19.81 1.99
N GLN A 238 -8.68 -18.51 2.27
CA GLN A 238 -9.21 -17.44 1.42
C GLN A 238 -8.61 -17.51 0.01
N LEU A 239 -7.28 -17.55 -0.10
CA LEU A 239 -6.60 -17.64 -1.40
C LEU A 239 -6.89 -18.96 -2.11
N THR A 240 -7.02 -20.06 -1.38
CA THR A 240 -7.43 -21.36 -1.93
C THR A 240 -8.79 -21.24 -2.65
N VAL A 241 -9.76 -20.61 -2.01
CA VAL A 241 -11.08 -20.39 -2.61
C VAL A 241 -10.98 -19.46 -3.83
N GLU A 242 -10.24 -18.35 -3.74
CA GLU A 242 -10.04 -17.40 -4.85
C GLU A 242 -9.43 -18.11 -6.09
N ILE A 243 -8.40 -18.93 -5.89
CA ILE A 243 -7.75 -19.69 -6.97
C ILE A 243 -8.68 -20.73 -7.59
N LEU A 244 -9.42 -21.49 -6.75
CA LEU A 244 -10.36 -22.49 -7.24
C LEU A 244 -11.53 -21.88 -8.00
N GLN A 245 -12.01 -20.67 -7.62
CA GLN A 245 -13.01 -19.92 -8.36
C GLN A 245 -12.52 -19.56 -9.75
N ALA A 246 -11.32 -18.96 -9.86
CA ALA A 246 -10.71 -18.62 -11.14
C ALA A 246 -10.46 -19.87 -12.01
N ALA A 247 -10.05 -20.98 -11.38
CA ALA A 247 -9.88 -22.25 -12.07
C ALA A 247 -11.22 -22.77 -12.66
N LEU A 248 -12.30 -22.68 -11.89
CA LEU A 248 -13.63 -23.08 -12.36
C LEU A 248 -14.10 -22.19 -13.52
N GLU A 249 -13.92 -20.87 -13.41
CA GLU A 249 -14.25 -19.93 -14.49
C GLU A 249 -13.44 -20.20 -15.76
N TRP A 250 -12.14 -20.50 -15.61
CA TRP A 250 -11.29 -20.88 -16.73
C TRP A 250 -11.78 -22.15 -17.43
N VAL A 251 -12.04 -23.23 -16.67
CA VAL A 251 -12.49 -24.52 -17.23
C VAL A 251 -13.87 -24.38 -17.89
N SER A 252 -14.80 -23.64 -17.26
CA SER A 252 -16.17 -23.46 -17.79
C SER A 252 -16.20 -22.62 -19.06
N GLY A 253 -15.18 -21.80 -19.31
CA GLY A 253 -15.12 -20.92 -20.48
C GLY A 253 -14.16 -21.37 -21.58
N SER A 254 -13.47 -22.50 -21.40
CA SER A 254 -12.50 -22.99 -22.39
C SER A 254 -13.16 -23.98 -23.37
N PRO A 255 -12.89 -23.86 -24.68
CA PRO A 255 -13.42 -24.80 -25.69
C PRO A 255 -12.88 -26.23 -25.51
N GLN A 256 -11.75 -26.38 -24.84
CA GLN A 256 -11.14 -27.67 -24.47
C GLN A 256 -10.94 -27.70 -22.95
N PRO A 257 -11.95 -28.11 -22.16
CA PRO A 257 -11.81 -28.21 -20.71
C PRO A 257 -10.77 -29.30 -20.38
N GLY A 258 -9.77 -28.92 -19.56
CA GLY A 258 -8.78 -29.86 -19.04
C GLY A 258 -7.38 -29.82 -19.68
N ALA A 259 -7.14 -29.01 -20.71
CA ALA A 259 -5.80 -28.80 -21.25
C ALA A 259 -5.00 -27.81 -20.36
N THR A 260 -4.56 -28.25 -19.19
CA THR A 260 -3.40 -27.62 -18.54
C THR A 260 -2.17 -27.97 -19.38
N ALA A 261 -1.26 -27.03 -19.58
CA ALA A 261 -0.04 -27.24 -20.37
C ALA A 261 0.77 -28.48 -19.94
N ASN A 262 0.54 -29.01 -18.72
CA ASN A 262 1.24 -30.17 -18.15
C ASN A 262 0.32 -31.20 -17.48
N GLY A 263 -1.02 -31.21 -17.68
CA GLY A 263 -1.92 -32.17 -17.03
C GLY A 263 -1.98 -32.05 -15.49
N GLY A 264 -1.48 -30.95 -14.91
CA GLY A 264 -1.30 -30.78 -13.48
C GLY A 264 -2.61 -30.54 -12.73
N ARG A 265 -2.67 -30.99 -11.47
CA ARG A 265 -3.75 -30.66 -10.54
C ARG A 265 -3.62 -29.22 -10.07
N ILE A 266 -4.75 -28.60 -9.76
CA ILE A 266 -4.83 -27.24 -9.15
C ILE A 266 -5.30 -27.42 -7.71
N LEU A 267 -4.45 -27.08 -6.76
CA LEU A 267 -4.72 -27.27 -5.33
C LEU A 267 -5.22 -28.69 -5.01
N GLY A 268 -4.61 -29.69 -5.66
CA GLY A 268 -4.97 -31.09 -5.54
C GLY A 268 -6.22 -31.53 -6.30
N CYS A 269 -6.95 -30.61 -6.95
CA CYS A 269 -8.13 -30.91 -7.77
C CYS A 269 -7.74 -31.13 -9.24
N GLU A 270 -8.39 -32.08 -9.93
CA GLU A 270 -8.31 -32.18 -11.37
C GLU A 270 -8.94 -30.96 -12.03
N PRO A 271 -8.39 -30.48 -13.19
CA PRO A 271 -8.89 -29.29 -13.88
C PRO A 271 -10.17 -29.61 -14.68
N ASN A 272 -11.19 -30.09 -14.00
CA ASN A 272 -12.54 -30.31 -14.51
C ASN A 272 -13.59 -29.72 -13.58
N GLU A 273 -14.74 -29.37 -14.13
CA GLU A 273 -15.81 -28.67 -13.42
C GLU A 273 -16.22 -29.40 -12.13
N ARG A 274 -16.40 -30.73 -12.19
CA ARG A 274 -16.85 -31.53 -11.05
C ARG A 274 -15.85 -31.51 -9.89
N ALA A 275 -14.56 -31.73 -10.19
CA ALA A 275 -13.51 -31.77 -9.18
C ALA A 275 -13.29 -30.38 -8.56
N LEU A 276 -13.30 -29.31 -9.36
CA LEU A 276 -13.15 -27.93 -8.90
C LEU A 276 -14.35 -27.49 -8.05
N ARG A 277 -15.60 -27.82 -8.44
CA ARG A 277 -16.78 -27.58 -7.60
C ARG A 277 -16.70 -28.29 -6.26
N SER A 278 -16.26 -29.54 -6.25
CA SER A 278 -16.04 -30.29 -5.01
C SER A 278 -14.92 -29.69 -4.14
N GLY A 279 -13.85 -29.19 -4.78
CA GLY A 279 -12.78 -28.46 -4.12
C GLY A 279 -13.29 -27.17 -3.47
N LEU A 280 -14.09 -26.37 -4.21
CA LEU A 280 -14.72 -25.14 -3.71
C LEU A 280 -15.69 -25.40 -2.56
N GLU A 281 -16.54 -26.44 -2.66
CA GLU A 281 -17.43 -26.82 -1.54
C GLU A 281 -16.63 -27.05 -0.25
N ARG A 282 -15.55 -27.87 -0.32
CA ARG A 282 -14.66 -28.10 0.83
C ARG A 282 -14.00 -26.79 1.29
N GLY A 283 -13.54 -25.98 0.33
CA GLY A 283 -12.89 -24.68 0.60
C GLY A 283 -13.78 -23.73 1.38
N TYR A 284 -15.03 -23.54 0.94
CA TYR A 284 -15.99 -22.69 1.63
C TYR A 284 -16.36 -23.22 3.03
N ARG A 285 -16.51 -24.54 3.21
CA ARG A 285 -16.77 -25.15 4.54
C ARG A 285 -15.59 -24.96 5.49
N ALA A 286 -14.37 -25.16 5.01
CA ALA A 286 -13.16 -24.89 5.79
C ALA A 286 -13.05 -23.40 6.16
N LEU A 287 -13.32 -22.50 5.22
CA LEU A 287 -13.33 -21.05 5.49
C LEU A 287 -14.41 -20.68 6.52
N ALA A 288 -15.60 -21.27 6.42
CA ALA A 288 -16.67 -21.07 7.39
C ALA A 288 -16.25 -21.50 8.81
N SER A 289 -15.54 -22.62 8.96
CA SER A 289 -15.04 -23.09 10.28
C SER A 289 -13.99 -22.16 10.90
N LEU A 290 -13.24 -21.44 10.08
CA LEU A 290 -12.21 -20.49 10.51
C LEU A 290 -12.74 -19.05 10.73
N THR A 291 -13.99 -18.77 10.31
CA THR A 291 -14.58 -17.44 10.37
C THR A 291 -15.29 -17.22 11.71
N PRO A 292 -14.87 -16.20 12.52
CA PRO A 292 -15.47 -15.92 13.82
C PRO A 292 -16.93 -15.40 13.72
N ASP A 293 -17.21 -14.55 12.72
CA ASP A 293 -18.52 -13.93 12.51
C ASP A 293 -19.60 -14.95 12.12
N PRO A 294 -20.68 -15.10 12.92
CA PRO A 294 -21.75 -16.06 12.64
C PRO A 294 -22.51 -15.78 11.33
N ALA A 295 -22.75 -14.51 10.99
CA ALA A 295 -23.46 -14.15 9.78
C ALA A 295 -22.65 -14.53 8.53
N ARG A 296 -21.35 -14.18 8.54
CA ARG A 296 -20.45 -14.56 7.46
C ARG A 296 -20.25 -16.06 7.34
N ARG A 297 -20.27 -16.79 8.45
CA ARG A 297 -20.21 -18.26 8.47
C ARG A 297 -21.40 -18.88 7.73
N VAL A 298 -22.61 -18.40 7.98
CA VAL A 298 -23.82 -18.86 7.28
C VAL A 298 -23.72 -18.62 5.78
N GLU A 299 -23.31 -17.39 5.37
CA GLU A 299 -23.11 -17.07 3.95
C GLU A 299 -22.14 -18.05 3.27
N LEU A 300 -21.00 -18.37 3.92
CA LEU A 300 -20.00 -19.30 3.38
C LEU A 300 -20.55 -20.73 3.25
N VAL A 301 -21.36 -21.19 4.20
CA VAL A 301 -22.04 -22.50 4.12
C VAL A 301 -23.05 -22.50 2.96
N ASP A 302 -23.79 -21.42 2.76
CA ASP A 302 -24.73 -21.29 1.64
C ASP A 302 -23.99 -21.27 0.29
N MET A 303 -22.83 -20.62 0.22
CA MET A 303 -21.96 -20.68 -0.97
C MET A 303 -21.48 -22.10 -1.23
N ALA A 304 -21.07 -22.85 -0.19
CA ALA A 304 -20.68 -24.25 -0.32
C ALA A 304 -21.83 -25.12 -0.86
N ASN A 305 -23.04 -24.92 -0.35
CA ASN A 305 -24.23 -25.67 -0.81
C ASN A 305 -24.61 -25.35 -2.26
N ARG A 306 -24.49 -24.09 -2.68
CA ARG A 306 -24.77 -23.64 -4.05
C ARG A 306 -23.77 -24.17 -5.07
N ILE A 307 -22.50 -24.26 -4.72
CA ILE A 307 -21.45 -24.68 -5.64
C ILE A 307 -21.35 -26.20 -5.77
N ARG A 308 -21.91 -26.95 -4.83
CA ARG A 308 -21.84 -28.41 -4.78
C ARG A 308 -22.23 -29.03 -6.13
N PRO A 309 -21.47 -30.02 -6.64
CA PRO A 309 -21.84 -30.75 -7.85
C PRO A 309 -23.22 -31.42 -7.66
N ARG A 310 -24.14 -31.19 -8.59
CA ARG A 310 -25.42 -31.92 -8.60
C ARG A 310 -25.16 -33.32 -9.11
N THR A 311 -25.36 -34.34 -8.28
CA THR A 311 -25.43 -35.74 -8.70
C THR A 311 -26.87 -36.01 -9.13
N TRP A 312 -27.05 -36.23 -10.42
CA TRP A 312 -28.31 -36.85 -10.87
C TRP A 312 -28.24 -38.31 -10.40
N THR A 313 -29.06 -38.68 -9.45
CA THR A 313 -29.41 -40.10 -9.15
C THR A 313 -30.48 -40.56 -10.07
#